data_e9aaf66bcd584a198907179428f117ea
#
_entry.id   e9aaf66bcd584a198907179428f117ea
#
_cell.length_a   1.000
_cell.length_b   1.000
_cell.length_c   1.000
_cell.angle_alpha   90.00
_cell.angle_beta   90.00
_cell.angle_gamma   90.00
#
_symmetry.space_group_name_H-M   'P 1'
#
loop_
_entity.id
_entity.type
_entity.pdbx_description
1 polymer ?
#
loop_
_entity_poly.entity_id
_entity_poly.type
_entity_poly.pdbx_seq_one_letter_code
_entity_poly.pdbx_strand_id
1 'polypeptide(L)'
;NEFLEYSYAFRKPSSGNQFQHLDAVKELIKFRKEHLDEILYVSECDMQKFYDTLDHNIVKARFVMLMSKVKAKKKISHADYSCAKQWFFNYIDCFDYYTDVFSYNLKKDDGVWEYIRNRYKGKEYEVEWVKVLEKEKKAKPYKRKGIPQGGALSGLIANIMMHYVDLSIHDVIAGKDVAYLRFCDDMILVTADEKLASEVLDIYIRRLKSSRLHPHPIKSMNIQRMKDFWDGKSRGPYKWGEHGRDIFPWITFVGFDINWRGEVRVRKKSYQKQLTKQHSVVWDLLNQYDKGKTPRYCMNTILESLRNRLIGMSVGRVTLWNYHDYKNVHCWLAAFPL
;
A
#
# COMPACT_ATOMS: atom_id res chain seq x y z
N ASN A 1 1.55 -12.55 18.83
CA ASN A 1 1.79 -11.60 17.75
C ASN A 1 2.77 -10.53 18.23
N GLU A 2 3.90 -10.37 17.57
CA GLU A 2 4.94 -9.41 17.98
C GLU A 2 4.81 -8.07 17.26
N PHE A 3 3.95 -7.99 16.24
CA PHE A 3 3.68 -6.74 15.54
C PHE A 3 2.62 -5.92 16.26
N LEU A 4 2.74 -4.61 16.23
CA LEU A 4 1.79 -3.67 16.81
C LEU A 4 0.44 -3.71 16.07
N GLU A 5 -0.62 -3.31 16.72
CA GLU A 5 -2.00 -3.36 16.21
C GLU A 5 -2.26 -2.46 15.01
N TYR A 6 -1.41 -1.48 14.77
CA TYR A 6 -1.51 -0.52 13.67
C TYR A 6 -1.32 -1.11 12.27
N SER A 7 -0.70 -2.31 12.15
CA SER A 7 -0.45 -2.98 10.88
C SER A 7 -1.59 -3.93 10.53
N TYR A 8 -2.29 -3.66 9.45
CA TYR A 8 -3.42 -4.46 8.97
C TYR A 8 -3.09 -5.38 7.80
N ALA A 9 -1.96 -5.16 7.10
CA ALA A 9 -1.56 -6.01 5.98
C ALA A 9 -0.82 -7.27 6.45
N PHE A 10 -1.12 -8.41 5.83
CA PHE A 10 -0.39 -9.68 6.00
C PHE A 10 -0.26 -10.15 7.46
N ARG A 11 -1.24 -9.84 8.27
CA ARG A 11 -1.26 -10.14 9.69
C ARG A 11 -2.54 -10.88 10.05
N LYS A 12 -2.43 -11.83 10.97
CA LYS A 12 -3.57 -12.51 11.58
C LYS A 12 -3.74 -12.02 13.02
N PRO A 13 -4.94 -11.63 13.46
CA PRO A 13 -5.19 -11.32 14.84
C PRO A 13 -5.03 -12.57 15.72
N SER A 14 -5.01 -12.40 17.04
CA SER A 14 -4.89 -13.49 18.00
C SER A 14 -6.07 -14.46 17.92
N SER A 15 -7.24 -13.95 17.54
CA SER A 15 -8.46 -14.73 17.27
C SER A 15 -9.11 -14.25 15.97
N GLY A 16 -9.58 -15.18 15.14
CA GLY A 16 -10.30 -14.85 13.91
C GLY A 16 -9.52 -15.03 12.62
N ASN A 17 -10.07 -14.51 11.54
CA ASN A 17 -9.50 -14.54 10.20
C ASN A 17 -8.36 -13.50 10.04
N GLN A 18 -7.59 -13.65 8.96
CA GLN A 18 -6.55 -12.68 8.62
C GLN A 18 -7.17 -11.27 8.43
N PHE A 19 -6.52 -10.24 8.97
CA PHE A 19 -6.89 -8.86 8.71
C PHE A 19 -6.88 -8.55 7.22
N GLN A 20 -7.87 -7.78 6.82
CA GLN A 20 -8.04 -7.31 5.46
C GLN A 20 -7.96 -5.78 5.42
N HIS A 21 -7.75 -5.22 4.23
CA HIS A 21 -7.71 -3.77 4.05
C HIS A 21 -8.97 -3.04 4.56
N LEU A 22 -10.13 -3.73 4.55
CA LEU A 22 -11.37 -3.19 5.08
C LEU A 22 -11.39 -3.04 6.60
N ASP A 23 -10.65 -3.87 7.32
CA ASP A 23 -10.60 -3.75 8.77
C ASP A 23 -9.90 -2.43 9.17
N ALA A 24 -8.85 -2.04 8.44
CA ALA A 24 -8.25 -0.72 8.60
C ALA A 24 -9.21 0.43 8.26
N VAL A 25 -10.02 0.27 7.20
CA VAL A 25 -11.05 1.25 6.83
C VAL A 25 -12.14 1.35 7.91
N LYS A 26 -12.58 0.23 8.49
CA LYS A 26 -13.56 0.21 9.59
C LYS A 26 -13.06 0.96 10.82
N GLU A 27 -11.80 0.75 11.21
CA GLU A 27 -11.21 1.49 12.33
C GLU A 27 -11.15 3.00 12.05
N LEU A 28 -10.81 3.39 10.83
CA LEU A 28 -10.81 4.80 10.45
C LEU A 28 -12.23 5.42 10.49
N ILE A 29 -13.23 4.66 10.03
CA ILE A 29 -14.65 5.08 10.11
C ILE A 29 -15.10 5.20 11.56
N LYS A 30 -14.72 4.23 12.42
CA LYS A 30 -15.02 4.23 13.83
C LYS A 30 -14.47 5.50 14.50
N PHE A 31 -13.18 5.75 14.31
CA PHE A 31 -12.51 6.95 14.82
C PHE A 31 -13.22 8.23 14.33
N ARG A 32 -13.57 8.33 13.04
CA ARG A 32 -14.30 9.47 12.49
C ARG A 32 -15.67 9.67 13.15
N LYS A 33 -16.41 8.58 13.41
CA LYS A 33 -17.73 8.65 14.04
C LYS A 33 -17.68 9.08 15.50
N GLU A 34 -16.59 8.79 16.18
CA GLU A 34 -16.33 9.25 17.54
C GLU A 34 -16.03 10.77 17.61
N HIS A 35 -15.68 11.39 16.44
CA HIS A 35 -15.27 12.79 16.31
C HIS A 35 -16.07 13.55 15.25
N LEU A 36 -17.38 13.28 15.11
CA LEU A 36 -18.20 13.83 14.01
C LEU A 36 -18.22 15.36 13.97
N ASP A 37 -18.23 15.99 15.11
CA ASP A 37 -18.34 17.46 15.25
C ASP A 37 -16.98 18.17 15.22
N GLU A 38 -15.90 17.42 15.04
CA GLU A 38 -14.54 17.95 15.06
C GLU A 38 -13.91 18.04 13.68
N ILE A 39 -13.07 19.04 13.47
CA ILE A 39 -12.14 19.08 12.35
C ILE A 39 -10.94 18.21 12.71
N LEU A 40 -10.71 17.18 11.93
CA LEU A 40 -9.55 16.30 12.11
C LEU A 40 -8.40 16.69 11.19
N TYR A 41 -7.19 16.43 11.63
CA TYR A 41 -5.97 16.59 10.83
C TYR A 41 -5.51 15.23 10.34
N VAL A 42 -5.32 15.11 9.03
CA VAL A 42 -4.94 13.87 8.37
C VAL A 42 -3.57 14.01 7.73
N SER A 43 -2.71 13.04 7.93
CA SER A 43 -1.42 12.90 7.24
C SER A 43 -1.34 11.57 6.52
N GLU A 44 -0.85 11.57 5.28
CA GLU A 44 -0.72 10.37 4.45
C GLU A 44 0.70 10.25 3.94
N CYS A 45 1.24 9.03 3.97
CA CYS A 45 2.55 8.76 3.38
C CYS A 45 2.51 7.50 2.52
N ASP A 46 2.88 7.67 1.26
CA ASP A 46 3.11 6.60 0.27
C ASP A 46 4.62 6.47 0.02
N MET A 47 5.10 5.26 -0.23
CA MET A 47 6.52 4.98 -0.46
C MET A 47 6.81 4.72 -1.93
N GLN A 48 7.96 5.21 -2.38
CA GLN A 48 8.44 4.97 -3.74
C GLN A 48 9.05 3.57 -3.83
N LYS A 49 8.46 2.72 -4.67
CA LYS A 49 9.05 1.43 -4.97
C LYS A 49 9.44 0.63 -3.72
N PHE A 50 8.55 0.53 -2.73
CA PHE A 50 8.82 -0.06 -1.42
C PHE A 50 9.56 -1.40 -1.53
N TYR A 51 8.97 -2.38 -2.21
CA TYR A 51 9.57 -3.71 -2.35
C TYR A 51 10.90 -3.70 -3.14
N ASP A 52 11.01 -2.85 -4.14
CA ASP A 52 12.20 -2.74 -5.00
C ASP A 52 13.40 -2.12 -4.26
N THR A 53 13.15 -1.36 -3.19
CA THR A 53 14.18 -0.57 -2.49
C THR A 53 14.58 -1.09 -1.12
N LEU A 54 13.98 -2.18 -0.66
CA LEU A 54 14.31 -2.81 0.62
C LEU A 54 15.79 -3.19 0.69
N ASP A 55 16.52 -2.60 1.62
CA ASP A 55 17.92 -2.93 1.88
C ASP A 55 18.02 -4.28 2.60
N HIS A 56 18.67 -5.27 1.98
CA HIS A 56 18.76 -6.64 2.49
C HIS A 56 19.43 -6.70 3.87
N ASN A 57 20.46 -5.87 4.11
CA ASN A 57 21.17 -5.88 5.40
C ASN A 57 20.27 -5.38 6.53
N ILE A 58 19.46 -4.33 6.27
CA ILE A 58 18.50 -3.81 7.25
C ILE A 58 17.41 -4.83 7.52
N VAL A 59 16.85 -5.46 6.47
CA VAL A 59 15.83 -6.51 6.61
C VAL A 59 16.35 -7.66 7.45
N LYS A 60 17.56 -8.18 7.15
CA LYS A 60 18.20 -9.27 7.90
C LYS A 60 18.46 -8.91 9.36
N ALA A 61 18.98 -7.70 9.62
CA ALA A 61 19.21 -7.23 10.99
C ALA A 61 17.92 -7.14 11.79
N ARG A 62 16.86 -6.57 11.22
CA ARG A 62 15.54 -6.47 11.88
C ARG A 62 14.90 -7.83 12.12
N PHE A 63 15.04 -8.75 11.17
CA PHE A 63 14.58 -10.12 11.36
C PHE A 63 15.28 -10.77 12.57
N VAL A 64 16.61 -10.67 12.67
CA VAL A 64 17.38 -11.22 13.79
C VAL A 64 16.94 -10.61 15.12
N MET A 65 16.77 -9.29 15.18
CA MET A 65 16.29 -8.60 16.38
C MET A 65 14.91 -9.08 16.82
N LEU A 66 13.96 -9.21 15.87
CA LEU A 66 12.61 -9.68 16.15
C LEU A 66 12.62 -11.14 16.60
N MET A 67 13.35 -12.01 15.88
CA MET A 67 13.46 -13.43 16.21
C MET A 67 14.14 -13.68 17.55
N SER A 68 15.09 -12.84 17.95
CA SER A 68 15.70 -12.93 19.29
C SER A 68 14.67 -12.64 20.39
N LYS A 69 13.79 -11.65 20.19
CA LYS A 69 12.65 -11.38 21.11
C LYS A 69 11.68 -12.57 21.17
N VAL A 70 11.32 -13.13 20.01
CA VAL A 70 10.43 -14.30 19.92
C VAL A 70 11.06 -15.51 20.62
N LYS A 71 12.37 -15.76 20.41
CA LYS A 71 13.11 -16.85 21.05
C LYS A 71 13.04 -16.73 22.57
N ALA A 72 13.29 -15.54 23.11
CA ALA A 72 13.25 -15.29 24.54
C ALA A 72 11.86 -15.54 25.15
N LYS A 73 10.79 -15.08 24.47
CA LYS A 73 9.41 -15.23 24.94
C LYS A 73 8.84 -16.64 24.80
N LYS A 74 9.11 -17.31 23.67
CA LYS A 74 8.46 -18.58 23.29
C LYS A 74 9.32 -19.81 23.51
N LYS A 75 10.51 -19.68 24.11
CA LYS A 75 11.46 -20.76 24.35
C LYS A 75 11.75 -21.60 23.09
N ILE A 76 11.88 -20.96 21.93
CA ILE A 76 12.23 -21.63 20.68
C ILE A 76 13.63 -22.22 20.80
N SER A 77 13.84 -23.45 20.33
CA SER A 77 15.13 -24.11 20.36
C SER A 77 16.18 -23.32 19.56
N HIS A 78 17.47 -23.52 19.91
CA HIS A 78 18.55 -22.89 19.14
C HIS A 78 18.60 -23.39 17.69
N ALA A 79 18.30 -24.67 17.50
CA ALA A 79 18.26 -25.29 16.17
C ALA A 79 17.18 -24.65 15.29
N ASP A 80 15.94 -24.52 15.79
CA ASP A 80 14.83 -23.89 15.05
C ASP A 80 15.13 -22.42 14.73
N TYR A 81 15.70 -21.68 15.67
CA TYR A 81 16.12 -20.30 15.45
C TYR A 81 17.16 -20.22 14.34
N SER A 82 18.18 -21.07 14.37
CA SER A 82 19.26 -21.09 13.37
C SER A 82 18.74 -21.48 11.99
N CYS A 83 17.87 -22.50 11.94
CA CYS A 83 17.22 -22.96 10.74
C CYS A 83 16.35 -21.82 10.11
N ALA A 84 15.47 -21.21 10.89
CA ALA A 84 14.62 -20.11 10.43
C ALA A 84 15.45 -18.92 9.92
N LYS A 85 16.54 -18.57 10.63
CA LYS A 85 17.46 -17.51 10.21
C LYS A 85 18.11 -17.84 8.85
N GLN A 86 18.62 -19.06 8.70
CA GLN A 86 19.26 -19.48 7.45
C GLN A 86 18.29 -19.46 6.27
N TRP A 87 17.09 -20.02 6.44
CA TRP A 87 16.06 -20.02 5.41
C TRP A 87 15.64 -18.62 5.00
N PHE A 88 15.42 -17.76 5.98
CA PHE A 88 15.07 -16.36 5.72
C PHE A 88 16.18 -15.62 4.96
N PHE A 89 17.45 -15.81 5.35
CA PHE A 89 18.58 -15.18 4.69
C PHE A 89 18.74 -15.69 3.27
N ASN A 90 18.64 -17.01 3.05
CA ASN A 90 18.70 -17.60 1.73
C ASN A 90 17.59 -17.06 0.84
N TYR A 91 16.36 -16.94 1.36
CA TYR A 91 15.26 -16.34 0.61
C TYR A 91 15.57 -14.91 0.17
N ILE A 92 16.07 -14.07 1.07
CA ILE A 92 16.46 -12.69 0.74
C ILE A 92 17.59 -12.67 -0.30
N ASP A 93 18.57 -13.56 -0.18
CA ASP A 93 19.74 -13.60 -1.07
C ASP A 93 19.44 -14.16 -2.48
N CYS A 94 18.25 -14.76 -2.69
CA CYS A 94 17.79 -15.15 -4.03
C CYS A 94 17.47 -13.95 -4.94
N PHE A 95 17.33 -12.73 -4.39
CA PHE A 95 16.86 -11.56 -5.14
C PHE A 95 17.87 -10.43 -5.10
N ASP A 96 17.88 -9.68 -6.18
CA ASP A 96 18.63 -8.42 -6.26
C ASP A 96 18.02 -7.52 -7.34
N TYR A 97 17.37 -6.46 -6.91
CA TYR A 97 16.71 -5.51 -7.79
C TYR A 97 17.62 -4.99 -8.91
N TYR A 98 18.88 -4.76 -8.62
CA TYR A 98 19.81 -4.20 -9.61
C TYR A 98 20.16 -5.17 -10.74
N THR A 99 20.30 -6.46 -10.44
CA THR A 99 20.62 -7.48 -11.45
C THR A 99 19.37 -8.02 -12.12
N ASP A 100 18.31 -8.26 -11.34
CA ASP A 100 17.15 -9.00 -11.81
C ASP A 100 16.13 -8.11 -12.52
N VAL A 101 15.97 -6.85 -12.06
CA VAL A 101 14.97 -5.93 -12.59
C VAL A 101 15.61 -4.75 -13.31
N PHE A 102 16.45 -3.97 -12.61
CA PHE A 102 16.98 -2.73 -13.12
C PHE A 102 17.90 -2.95 -14.32
N SER A 103 18.86 -3.88 -14.22
CA SER A 103 19.77 -4.18 -15.32
C SER A 103 19.07 -4.82 -16.52
N TYR A 104 18.05 -5.65 -16.28
CA TYR A 104 17.26 -6.24 -17.34
C TYR A 104 16.50 -5.18 -18.13
N ASN A 105 15.89 -4.24 -17.46
CA ASN A 105 15.13 -3.17 -18.12
C ASN A 105 16.03 -2.15 -18.84
N LEU A 106 17.27 -1.92 -18.36
CA LEU A 106 18.24 -1.09 -19.06
C LEU A 106 18.76 -1.68 -20.37
N LYS A 107 18.66 -3.00 -20.54
CA LYS A 107 19.08 -3.71 -21.77
C LYS A 107 18.05 -3.68 -22.88
N LYS A 108 16.82 -3.25 -22.61
CA LYS A 108 15.78 -3.05 -23.63
C LYS A 108 16.05 -1.75 -24.37
N ASP A 109 15.97 -1.80 -25.67
CA ASP A 109 16.33 -0.89 -26.78
C ASP A 109 16.69 0.57 -26.52
N ASP A 110 16.23 1.16 -25.42
CA ASP A 110 16.45 2.57 -25.12
C ASP A 110 17.08 2.85 -23.76
N GLY A 111 17.49 1.83 -23.02
CA GLY A 111 18.07 1.99 -21.68
C GLY A 111 17.14 2.57 -20.62
N VAL A 112 15.90 2.86 -20.97
CA VAL A 112 14.86 3.42 -20.08
C VAL A 112 13.70 2.47 -19.99
N TRP A 113 13.17 2.28 -18.83
CA TRP A 113 11.97 1.47 -18.66
C TRP A 113 10.83 2.10 -19.46
N GLU A 114 10.20 1.32 -20.32
CA GLU A 114 8.99 1.73 -21.04
C GLU A 114 7.92 2.24 -20.08
N TYR A 115 7.85 1.64 -18.92
CA TYR A 115 7.03 2.04 -17.80
C TYR A 115 7.37 3.45 -17.27
N ILE A 116 8.64 3.80 -17.12
CA ILE A 116 9.09 5.13 -16.70
C ILE A 116 8.74 6.12 -17.81
N ARG A 117 9.04 5.78 -19.05
CA ARG A 117 8.76 6.63 -20.22
C ARG A 117 7.27 6.95 -20.37
N ASN A 118 6.40 5.94 -20.26
CA ASN A 118 4.97 6.12 -20.49
C ASN A 118 4.22 6.75 -19.32
N ARG A 119 4.65 6.50 -18.08
CA ARG A 119 3.97 7.01 -16.89
C ARG A 119 4.41 8.40 -16.49
N TYR A 120 5.59 8.84 -16.91
CA TYR A 120 6.26 9.99 -16.31
C TYR A 120 6.90 10.93 -17.32
N LYS A 121 6.38 10.95 -18.53
CA LYS A 121 6.84 11.88 -19.58
C LYS A 121 7.01 13.30 -19.00
N GLY A 122 8.27 13.74 -18.89
CA GLY A 122 8.62 15.11 -18.54
C GLY A 122 8.82 15.46 -17.07
N LYS A 123 8.95 14.46 -16.16
CA LYS A 123 9.24 14.75 -14.74
C LYS A 123 10.70 14.49 -14.40
N GLU A 124 11.46 15.54 -14.16
CA GLU A 124 12.91 15.53 -13.85
C GLU A 124 13.30 14.60 -12.70
N TYR A 125 12.48 14.45 -11.67
CA TYR A 125 12.82 13.65 -10.49
C TYR A 125 13.00 12.15 -10.78
N GLU A 126 12.52 11.65 -11.89
CA GLU A 126 12.67 10.24 -12.27
C GLU A 126 13.97 9.96 -12.99
N VAL A 127 14.45 10.93 -13.72
CA VAL A 127 15.82 10.91 -14.22
C VAL A 127 16.80 10.90 -13.04
N GLU A 128 16.50 11.65 -11.99
CA GLU A 128 17.29 11.61 -10.74
C GLU A 128 17.21 10.26 -10.05
N TRP A 129 16.03 9.64 -9.97
CA TRP A 129 15.87 8.31 -9.39
C TRP A 129 16.68 7.25 -10.13
N VAL A 130 16.63 7.21 -11.45
CA VAL A 130 17.45 6.30 -12.26
C VAL A 130 18.95 6.56 -12.03
N LYS A 131 19.39 7.81 -11.99
CA LYS A 131 20.78 8.18 -11.68
C LYS A 131 21.20 7.71 -10.29
N VAL A 132 20.32 7.85 -9.28
CA VAL A 132 20.59 7.34 -7.92
C VAL A 132 20.77 5.83 -7.94
N LEU A 133 19.91 5.09 -8.60
CA LEU A 133 20.01 3.63 -8.72
C LEU A 133 21.29 3.19 -9.45
N GLU A 134 21.67 3.87 -10.51
CA GLU A 134 22.92 3.60 -11.23
C GLU A 134 24.15 3.87 -10.35
N LYS A 135 24.14 4.98 -9.61
CA LYS A 135 25.21 5.32 -8.67
C LYS A 135 25.31 4.28 -7.55
N GLU A 136 24.19 3.89 -6.97
CA GLU A 136 24.16 2.88 -5.92
C GLU A 136 24.61 1.50 -6.41
N LYS A 137 24.24 1.10 -7.65
CA LYS A 137 24.72 -0.14 -8.26
C LYS A 137 26.25 -0.16 -8.42
N LYS A 138 26.85 0.99 -8.73
CA LYS A 138 28.31 1.13 -8.90
C LYS A 138 29.06 1.32 -7.57
N ALA A 139 28.34 1.59 -6.47
CA ALA A 139 28.95 1.84 -5.17
C ALA A 139 29.65 0.59 -4.60
N LYS A 140 30.76 0.80 -3.90
CA LYS A 140 31.44 -0.24 -3.15
C LYS A 140 31.43 0.11 -1.65
N PRO A 141 31.13 -0.83 -0.73
CA PRO A 141 30.66 -2.20 -1.02
C PRO A 141 29.29 -2.22 -1.65
N TYR A 142 29.06 -3.15 -2.57
CA TYR A 142 27.78 -3.36 -3.23
C TYR A 142 26.71 -3.79 -2.22
N LYS A 143 25.57 -3.12 -2.24
CA LYS A 143 24.45 -3.38 -1.32
C LYS A 143 23.26 -3.93 -2.11
N ARG A 144 22.96 -5.20 -1.89
CA ARG A 144 21.79 -5.82 -2.46
C ARG A 144 20.51 -5.17 -1.97
N LYS A 145 19.54 -5.02 -2.84
CA LYS A 145 18.21 -4.46 -2.57
C LYS A 145 17.12 -5.27 -3.23
N GLY A 146 15.92 -5.05 -2.70
CA GLY A 146 14.68 -5.46 -3.29
C GLY A 146 14.31 -6.90 -3.07
N ILE A 147 13.00 -7.13 -3.07
CA ILE A 147 12.37 -8.43 -3.05
C ILE A 147 11.20 -8.41 -4.04
N PRO A 148 10.76 -9.56 -4.56
CA PRO A 148 9.67 -9.60 -5.52
C PRO A 148 8.35 -9.17 -4.86
N GLN A 149 7.60 -8.32 -5.52
CA GLN A 149 6.22 -8.01 -5.12
C GLN A 149 5.34 -9.27 -5.32
N GLY A 150 4.61 -9.67 -4.28
CA GLY A 150 3.78 -10.89 -4.30
C GLY A 150 4.53 -12.19 -4.01
N GLY A 151 5.80 -12.13 -3.63
CA GLY A 151 6.56 -13.30 -3.16
C GLY A 151 6.03 -13.86 -1.83
N ALA A 152 6.30 -15.13 -1.57
CA ALA A 152 5.75 -15.87 -0.42
C ALA A 152 6.02 -15.22 0.95
N LEU A 153 7.18 -14.58 1.14
CA LEU A 153 7.55 -13.90 2.39
C LEU A 153 7.47 -12.38 2.30
N SER A 154 7.10 -11.80 1.16
CA SER A 154 7.15 -10.36 0.94
C SER A 154 6.29 -9.57 1.92
N GLY A 155 5.11 -10.08 2.25
CA GLY A 155 4.24 -9.47 3.26
C GLY A 155 4.82 -9.52 4.68
N LEU A 156 5.44 -10.64 5.07
CA LEU A 156 6.14 -10.75 6.34
C LEU A 156 7.34 -9.79 6.41
N ILE A 157 8.12 -9.71 5.34
CA ILE A 157 9.28 -8.82 5.25
C ILE A 157 8.84 -7.36 5.36
N ALA A 158 7.75 -6.98 4.69
CA ALA A 158 7.17 -5.64 4.81
C ALA A 158 6.84 -5.31 6.27
N ASN A 159 6.19 -6.22 6.98
CA ASN A 159 5.87 -6.03 8.40
C ASN A 159 7.12 -5.99 9.29
N ILE A 160 8.13 -6.84 9.06
CA ILE A 160 9.40 -6.79 9.78
C ILE A 160 10.09 -5.44 9.57
N MET A 161 10.09 -4.97 8.32
CA MET A 161 10.72 -3.70 7.96
C MET A 161 10.03 -2.51 8.62
N MET A 162 8.70 -2.50 8.62
CA MET A 162 7.91 -1.39 9.13
C MET A 162 7.69 -1.43 10.65
N HIS A 163 7.85 -2.59 11.31
CA HIS A 163 7.64 -2.73 12.75
C HIS A 163 8.46 -1.72 13.58
N TYR A 164 9.70 -1.48 13.21
CA TYR A 164 10.57 -0.52 13.92
C TYR A 164 10.20 0.95 13.64
N VAL A 165 9.54 1.22 12.53
CA VAL A 165 8.93 2.53 12.27
C VAL A 165 7.69 2.68 13.15
N ASP A 166 6.81 1.65 13.16
CA ASP A 166 5.60 1.63 13.98
C ASP A 166 5.90 1.78 15.48
N LEU A 167 6.97 1.13 15.99
CA LEU A 167 7.41 1.30 17.40
C LEU A 167 7.72 2.75 17.74
N SER A 168 8.45 3.44 16.86
CA SER A 168 8.80 4.86 17.08
C SER A 168 7.59 5.78 17.05
N ILE A 169 6.54 5.40 16.31
CA ILE A 169 5.28 6.13 16.32
C ILE A 169 4.50 5.80 17.60
N HIS A 170 4.44 4.51 17.98
CA HIS A 170 3.79 4.09 19.21
C HIS A 170 4.28 4.84 20.44
N ASP A 171 5.59 5.03 20.57
CA ASP A 171 6.18 5.74 21.70
C ASP A 171 5.68 7.20 21.81
N VAL A 172 5.27 7.81 20.71
CA VAL A 172 4.78 9.20 20.65
C VAL A 172 3.27 9.28 20.86
N ILE A 173 2.50 8.30 20.32
CA ILE A 173 1.04 8.35 20.33
C ILE A 173 0.41 7.59 21.50
N ALA A 174 1.19 6.87 22.30
CA ALA A 174 0.67 6.11 23.42
C ALA A 174 -0.14 6.98 24.38
N GLY A 175 -1.39 6.61 24.65
CA GLY A 175 -2.32 7.33 25.51
C GLY A 175 -2.88 8.62 24.90
N LYS A 176 -2.61 8.91 23.62
CA LYS A 176 -3.20 10.05 22.90
C LYS A 176 -4.34 9.58 22.01
N ASP A 177 -5.26 10.50 21.74
CA ASP A 177 -6.40 10.28 20.87
C ASP A 177 -6.01 10.46 19.39
N VAL A 178 -5.66 9.35 18.76
CA VAL A 178 -5.13 9.33 17.41
C VAL A 178 -5.39 7.98 16.73
N ALA A 179 -5.84 8.00 15.49
CA ALA A 179 -5.87 6.83 14.61
C ALA A 179 -4.60 6.81 13.75
N TYR A 180 -3.68 5.90 14.06
CA TYR A 180 -2.54 5.58 13.22
C TYR A 180 -2.73 4.20 12.60
N LEU A 181 -2.89 4.13 11.28
CA LEU A 181 -3.21 2.92 10.54
C LEU A 181 -2.23 2.73 9.40
N ARG A 182 -1.74 1.49 9.26
CA ARG A 182 -0.84 1.13 8.19
C ARG A 182 -1.30 -0.13 7.47
N PHE A 183 -1.36 -0.06 6.15
CA PHE A 183 -1.59 -1.22 5.31
C PHE A 183 -0.41 -1.41 4.35
N CYS A 184 0.54 -2.28 4.68
CA CYS A 184 1.81 -2.47 4.00
C CYS A 184 2.67 -1.19 4.03
N ASP A 185 2.76 -0.49 2.92
CA ASP A 185 3.49 0.77 2.72
C ASP A 185 2.59 2.01 2.81
N ASP A 186 1.27 1.85 2.65
CA ASP A 186 0.30 2.92 2.84
C ASP A 186 0.10 3.24 4.32
N MET A 187 0.30 4.50 4.71
CA MET A 187 0.09 5.01 6.06
C MET A 187 -0.90 6.15 6.05
N ILE A 188 -1.81 6.14 7.03
CA ILE A 188 -2.68 7.26 7.37
C ILE A 188 -2.63 7.53 8.88
N LEU A 189 -2.56 8.79 9.24
CA LEU A 189 -2.65 9.29 10.60
C LEU A 189 -3.81 10.29 10.68
N VAL A 190 -4.66 10.16 11.69
CA VAL A 190 -5.79 11.07 11.93
C VAL A 190 -5.85 11.43 13.41
N THR A 191 -5.96 12.71 13.73
CA THR A 191 -6.08 13.24 15.11
C THR A 191 -6.77 14.59 15.09
N ALA A 192 -7.33 15.01 16.23
CA ALA A 192 -7.82 16.38 16.43
C ALA A 192 -6.69 17.37 16.74
N ASP A 193 -5.50 16.90 17.12
CA ASP A 193 -4.35 17.73 17.45
C ASP A 193 -3.46 18.00 16.22
N GLU A 194 -3.45 19.25 15.77
CA GLU A 194 -2.64 19.73 14.65
C GLU A 194 -1.14 19.51 14.83
N LYS A 195 -0.64 19.81 16.05
CA LYS A 195 0.78 19.70 16.35
C LYS A 195 1.23 18.25 16.35
N LEU A 196 0.40 17.38 16.94
CA LEU A 196 0.65 15.94 16.94
C LEU A 196 0.66 15.36 15.53
N ALA A 197 -0.25 15.79 14.63
CA ALA A 197 -0.27 15.36 13.24
C ALA A 197 1.05 15.66 12.51
N SER A 198 1.60 16.86 12.74
CA SER A 198 2.88 17.28 12.16
C SER A 198 4.08 16.55 12.77
N GLU A 199 4.10 16.43 14.11
CA GLU A 199 5.17 15.77 14.86
C GLU A 199 5.31 14.28 14.46
N VAL A 200 4.19 13.56 14.46
CA VAL A 200 4.20 12.12 14.12
C VAL A 200 4.61 11.90 12.68
N LEU A 201 4.14 12.73 11.76
CA LEU A 201 4.54 12.63 10.35
C LEU A 201 6.06 12.86 10.18
N ASP A 202 6.63 13.85 10.85
CA ASP A 202 8.06 14.13 10.79
C ASP A 202 8.88 12.94 11.34
N ILE A 203 8.47 12.38 12.48
CA ILE A 203 9.10 11.18 13.04
C ILE A 203 9.01 10.01 12.05
N TYR A 204 7.82 9.78 11.46
CA TYR A 204 7.61 8.74 10.46
C TYR A 204 8.58 8.87 9.29
N ILE A 205 8.65 10.06 8.68
CA ILE A 205 9.55 10.33 7.54
C ILE A 205 11.02 10.15 7.93
N ARG A 206 11.45 10.63 9.10
CA ARG A 206 12.82 10.43 9.59
C ARG A 206 13.13 8.94 9.78
N ARG A 207 12.20 8.14 10.31
CA ARG A 207 12.36 6.70 10.50
C ARG A 207 12.38 5.93 9.19
N LEU A 208 11.57 6.32 8.20
CA LEU A 208 11.66 5.76 6.86
C LEU A 208 13.05 6.01 6.24
N LYS A 209 13.52 7.26 6.27
CA LYS A 209 14.84 7.62 5.74
C LYS A 209 15.98 6.87 6.44
N SER A 210 15.96 6.76 7.77
CA SER A 210 16.95 5.97 8.53
C SER A 210 16.90 4.48 8.19
N SER A 211 15.74 3.99 7.74
CA SER A 211 15.54 2.64 7.23
C SER A 211 15.90 2.48 5.76
N ARG A 212 16.46 3.51 5.12
CA ARG A 212 16.74 3.59 3.67
C ARG A 212 15.51 3.35 2.79
N LEU A 213 14.34 3.68 3.31
CA LEU A 213 13.10 3.71 2.55
C LEU A 213 12.89 5.10 1.96
N HIS A 214 12.21 5.16 0.83
CA HIS A 214 12.04 6.39 0.06
C HIS A 214 10.58 6.83 0.07
N PRO A 215 10.16 7.69 1.02
CA PRO A 215 8.82 8.27 1.00
C PRO A 215 8.66 9.16 -0.24
N HIS A 216 7.46 9.25 -0.78
CA HIS A 216 7.16 10.30 -1.75
C HIS A 216 7.33 11.67 -1.09
N PRO A 217 7.86 12.66 -1.83
CA PRO A 217 8.09 14.00 -1.28
C PRO A 217 6.82 14.61 -0.69
N ILE A 218 6.96 15.22 0.47
CA ILE A 218 5.94 16.03 1.12
C ILE A 218 6.35 17.49 0.96
N LYS A 219 5.48 18.32 0.39
CA LYS A 219 5.78 19.73 0.11
C LYS A 219 5.93 20.57 1.39
N SER A 220 5.14 20.27 2.40
CA SER A 220 5.12 21.00 3.66
C SER A 220 4.74 20.07 4.80
N MET A 221 5.39 20.23 5.94
CA MET A 221 5.00 19.62 7.22
C MET A 221 3.95 20.44 7.96
N ASN A 222 3.67 21.65 7.49
CA ASN A 222 2.58 22.48 7.99
C ASN A 222 1.27 22.11 7.29
N ILE A 223 0.14 22.60 7.81
CA ILE A 223 -1.18 22.35 7.24
C ILE A 223 -1.22 22.70 5.77
N GLN A 224 -1.56 21.71 4.95
CA GLN A 224 -1.68 21.88 3.52
C GLN A 224 -2.96 22.63 3.14
N ARG A 225 -2.83 23.56 2.22
CA ARG A 225 -3.94 24.26 1.60
C ARG A 225 -4.45 23.50 0.38
N MET A 226 -5.68 23.78 -0.03
CA MET A 226 -6.33 23.11 -1.16
C MET A 226 -5.54 23.17 -2.47
N LYS A 227 -4.84 24.29 -2.72
CA LYS A 227 -3.99 24.46 -3.91
C LYS A 227 -2.79 23.51 -3.98
N ASP A 228 -2.27 23.09 -2.82
CA ASP A 228 -1.07 22.27 -2.71
C ASP A 228 -1.40 20.75 -2.55
N PHE A 229 -2.66 20.44 -2.29
CA PHE A 229 -3.13 19.09 -1.96
C PHE A 229 -3.01 18.10 -3.12
N TRP A 230 -3.27 18.57 -4.35
CA TRP A 230 -3.38 17.69 -5.51
C TRP A 230 -2.02 17.25 -6.07
N ASP A 231 -0.94 17.84 -5.59
CA ASP A 231 0.40 17.56 -6.01
C ASP A 231 1.07 16.51 -5.11
N GLY A 232 1.37 15.36 -5.69
CA GLY A 232 2.08 14.29 -5.01
C GLY A 232 1.19 13.16 -4.49
N LYS A 233 1.82 12.17 -3.87
CA LYS A 233 1.16 10.99 -3.32
C LYS A 233 1.19 10.99 -1.78
N SER A 234 2.24 11.54 -1.18
CA SER A 234 2.30 11.78 0.25
C SER A 234 1.81 13.17 0.56
N ARG A 235 1.10 13.32 1.67
CA ARG A 235 0.49 14.58 2.09
C ARG A 235 0.86 14.88 3.53
N GLY A 236 1.29 16.12 3.76
CA GLY A 236 1.41 16.68 5.10
C GLY A 236 0.03 16.85 5.75
N PRO A 237 -0.04 17.33 6.98
CA PRO A 237 -1.30 17.49 7.67
C PRO A 237 -2.27 18.37 6.88
N TYR A 238 -3.52 17.92 6.72
CA TYR A 238 -4.60 18.69 6.12
C TYR A 238 -5.89 18.49 6.91
N LYS A 239 -6.81 19.45 6.82
CA LYS A 239 -8.06 19.45 7.58
C LYS A 239 -9.11 18.54 6.91
N TRP A 240 -9.67 17.63 7.68
CA TRP A 240 -10.78 16.76 7.28
C TRP A 240 -12.04 17.10 8.04
N GLY A 241 -13.06 17.57 7.35
CA GLY A 241 -14.30 18.04 7.95
C GLY A 241 -15.37 18.35 6.91
N GLU A 242 -16.49 18.92 7.35
CA GLU A 242 -17.63 19.18 6.48
C GLU A 242 -17.37 20.27 5.43
N HIS A 243 -17.20 21.49 5.87
CA HIS A 243 -17.04 22.67 5.03
C HIS A 243 -16.08 23.68 5.63
N GLY A 244 -15.45 24.46 4.78
CA GLY A 244 -14.60 25.58 5.18
C GLY A 244 -13.41 25.78 4.25
N ARG A 245 -12.70 26.86 4.49
CA ARG A 245 -11.48 27.16 3.72
C ARG A 245 -10.40 26.13 4.03
N ASP A 246 -9.88 25.51 2.98
CA ASP A 246 -8.85 24.48 3.06
C ASP A 246 -9.27 23.24 3.90
N ILE A 247 -10.58 22.94 3.96
CA ILE A 247 -11.12 21.73 4.56
C ILE A 247 -11.50 20.75 3.45
N PHE A 248 -11.09 19.49 3.63
CA PHE A 248 -11.37 18.41 2.67
C PHE A 248 -12.47 17.51 3.20
N PRO A 249 -13.60 17.35 2.46
CA PRO A 249 -14.69 16.49 2.91
C PRO A 249 -14.43 15.01 2.70
N TRP A 250 -13.45 14.65 1.88
CA TRP A 250 -13.11 13.26 1.54
C TRP A 250 -11.63 12.99 1.70
N ILE A 251 -11.32 11.84 2.27
CA ILE A 251 -9.97 11.26 2.33
C ILE A 251 -9.94 9.94 1.57
N THR A 252 -8.75 9.51 1.15
CA THR A 252 -8.58 8.24 0.43
C THR A 252 -7.65 7.33 1.20
N PHE A 253 -8.10 6.11 1.51
CA PHE A 253 -7.25 5.09 2.14
C PHE A 253 -7.53 3.70 1.56
N VAL A 254 -6.48 2.95 1.24
CA VAL A 254 -6.49 1.58 0.66
C VAL A 254 -7.55 1.34 -0.42
N GLY A 255 -7.74 2.34 -1.28
CA GLY A 255 -8.64 2.26 -2.44
C GLY A 255 -10.09 2.65 -2.20
N PHE A 256 -10.40 3.19 -1.02
CA PHE A 256 -11.70 3.76 -0.68
C PHE A 256 -11.59 5.25 -0.41
N ASP A 257 -12.63 6.00 -0.76
CA ASP A 257 -12.84 7.37 -0.33
C ASP A 257 -13.80 7.35 0.86
N ILE A 258 -13.47 8.06 1.92
CA ILE A 258 -14.24 8.16 3.16
C ILE A 258 -14.57 9.63 3.38
N ASN A 259 -15.85 9.95 3.56
CA ASN A 259 -16.24 11.33 3.83
C ASN A 259 -16.21 11.67 5.32
N TRP A 260 -16.40 12.93 5.63
CA TRP A 260 -16.39 13.44 6.98
C TRP A 260 -17.53 12.89 7.87
N ARG A 261 -18.59 12.29 7.29
CA ARG A 261 -19.65 11.57 8.02
C ARG A 261 -19.34 10.11 8.26
N GLY A 262 -18.19 9.63 7.76
CA GLY A 262 -17.81 8.21 7.82
C GLY A 262 -18.50 7.35 6.76
N GLU A 263 -19.09 7.96 5.73
CA GLU A 263 -19.63 7.23 4.57
C GLU A 263 -18.48 6.85 3.63
N VAL A 264 -18.58 5.66 3.03
CA VAL A 264 -17.52 5.08 2.22
C VAL A 264 -17.99 4.85 0.79
N ARG A 265 -17.10 5.13 -0.16
CA ARG A 265 -17.30 4.75 -1.55
C ARG A 265 -16.01 4.20 -2.16
N VAL A 266 -16.14 3.44 -3.23
CA VAL A 266 -14.98 3.02 -4.02
C VAL A 266 -14.36 4.24 -4.68
N ARG A 267 -13.04 4.36 -4.60
CA ARG A 267 -12.29 5.46 -5.21
C ARG A 267 -12.58 5.57 -6.70
N LYS A 268 -13.00 6.74 -7.18
CA LYS A 268 -13.35 7.00 -8.59
C LYS A 268 -12.30 6.47 -9.59
N LYS A 269 -11.03 6.65 -9.29
CA LYS A 269 -9.92 6.18 -10.14
C LYS A 269 -9.85 4.64 -10.20
N SER A 270 -10.14 3.95 -9.10
CA SER A 270 -10.21 2.50 -9.04
C SER A 270 -11.41 1.97 -9.82
N TYR A 271 -12.54 2.64 -9.71
CA TYR A 271 -13.74 2.37 -10.46
C TYR A 271 -13.50 2.47 -11.97
N GLN A 272 -12.96 3.60 -12.44
CA GLN A 272 -12.63 3.81 -13.85
C GLN A 272 -11.65 2.77 -14.39
N LYS A 273 -10.62 2.43 -13.61
CA LYS A 273 -9.67 1.37 -13.97
C LYS A 273 -10.35 0.01 -14.14
N GLN A 274 -11.34 -0.29 -13.30
CA GLN A 274 -12.09 -1.54 -13.39
C GLN A 274 -13.01 -1.56 -14.60
N LEU A 275 -13.71 -0.45 -14.89
CA LEU A 275 -14.50 -0.30 -16.12
C LEU A 275 -13.63 -0.54 -17.38
N THR A 276 -12.47 0.11 -17.46
CA THR A 276 -11.55 -0.09 -18.59
C THR A 276 -11.14 -1.57 -18.74
N LYS A 277 -10.91 -2.27 -17.64
CA LYS A 277 -10.60 -3.70 -17.68
C LYS A 277 -11.78 -4.55 -18.19
N GLN A 278 -12.99 -4.23 -17.73
CA GLN A 278 -14.19 -4.93 -18.19
C GLN A 278 -14.44 -4.70 -19.68
N HIS A 279 -14.32 -3.46 -20.13
CA HIS A 279 -14.39 -3.13 -21.55
C HIS A 279 -13.32 -3.87 -22.38
N SER A 280 -12.09 -3.93 -21.91
CA SER A 280 -11.02 -4.68 -22.59
C SER A 280 -11.38 -6.16 -22.78
N VAL A 281 -11.95 -6.80 -21.75
CA VAL A 281 -12.38 -8.21 -21.84
C VAL A 281 -13.45 -8.43 -22.90
N VAL A 282 -14.41 -7.50 -23.01
CA VAL A 282 -15.48 -7.55 -24.04
C VAL A 282 -14.88 -7.31 -25.42
N TRP A 283 -14.04 -6.27 -25.56
CA TRP A 283 -13.37 -5.95 -26.84
C TRP A 283 -12.46 -7.08 -27.34
N ASP A 284 -11.71 -7.72 -26.47
CA ASP A 284 -10.86 -8.85 -26.83
C ASP A 284 -11.69 -10.00 -27.39
N LEU A 285 -12.87 -10.27 -26.82
CA LEU A 285 -13.79 -11.30 -27.31
C LEU A 285 -14.37 -10.92 -28.69
N LEU A 286 -14.84 -9.68 -28.85
CA LEU A 286 -15.38 -9.18 -30.12
C LEU A 286 -14.34 -9.22 -31.23
N ASN A 287 -13.13 -8.76 -30.95
CA ASN A 287 -12.02 -8.79 -31.91
C ASN A 287 -11.64 -10.23 -32.33
N GLN A 288 -11.77 -11.22 -31.44
CA GLN A 288 -11.56 -12.62 -31.81
C GLN A 288 -12.66 -13.13 -32.73
N TYR A 289 -13.91 -12.74 -32.48
CA TYR A 289 -15.06 -13.09 -33.30
C TYR A 289 -14.92 -12.47 -34.71
N ASP A 290 -14.64 -11.19 -34.81
CA ASP A 290 -14.48 -10.47 -36.08
C ASP A 290 -13.33 -11.02 -36.93
N LYS A 291 -12.29 -11.57 -36.31
CA LYS A 291 -11.17 -12.22 -36.99
C LYS A 291 -11.42 -13.69 -37.38
N GLY A 292 -12.64 -14.17 -37.24
CA GLY A 292 -13.01 -15.55 -37.53
C GLY A 292 -12.38 -16.59 -36.57
N LYS A 293 -11.78 -16.12 -35.47
CA LYS A 293 -11.24 -16.98 -34.41
C LYS A 293 -12.35 -17.31 -33.42
N THR A 294 -13.41 -17.95 -33.89
CA THR A 294 -14.51 -18.37 -33.04
C THR A 294 -14.03 -19.39 -32.02
N PRO A 295 -14.33 -19.17 -30.73
CA PRO A 295 -14.11 -20.20 -29.71
C PRO A 295 -14.86 -21.49 -30.08
N ARG A 296 -14.31 -22.64 -29.71
CA ARG A 296 -14.88 -23.98 -29.97
C ARG A 296 -16.25 -24.24 -29.29
N TYR A 297 -16.80 -23.27 -28.59
CA TYR A 297 -18.03 -23.38 -27.79
C TYR A 297 -19.18 -22.65 -28.46
N CYS A 298 -20.41 -23.09 -28.19
CA CYS A 298 -21.58 -22.38 -28.69
C CYS A 298 -21.69 -20.96 -28.08
N MET A 299 -22.40 -20.07 -28.77
CA MET A 299 -22.53 -18.67 -28.37
C MET A 299 -23.06 -18.51 -26.93
N ASN A 300 -24.03 -19.33 -26.52
CA ASN A 300 -24.58 -19.29 -25.17
C ASN A 300 -23.52 -19.56 -24.09
N THR A 301 -22.66 -20.56 -24.32
CA THR A 301 -21.55 -20.88 -23.40
C THR A 301 -20.54 -19.72 -23.31
N ILE A 302 -20.27 -19.04 -24.44
CA ILE A 302 -19.38 -17.89 -24.50
C ILE A 302 -19.97 -16.73 -23.71
N LEU A 303 -21.25 -16.43 -23.91
CA LEU A 303 -21.96 -15.35 -23.18
C LEU A 303 -22.04 -15.63 -21.68
N GLU A 304 -22.37 -16.85 -21.28
CA GLU A 304 -22.36 -17.28 -19.87
C GLU A 304 -20.96 -17.13 -19.25
N SER A 305 -19.92 -17.58 -19.94
CA SER A 305 -18.54 -17.44 -19.48
C SER A 305 -18.14 -15.99 -19.33
N LEU A 306 -18.48 -15.14 -20.31
CA LEU A 306 -18.25 -13.70 -20.25
C LEU A 306 -18.97 -13.06 -19.07
N ARG A 307 -20.26 -13.36 -18.90
CA ARG A 307 -21.10 -12.89 -17.79
C ARG A 307 -20.47 -13.25 -16.44
N ASN A 308 -20.11 -14.52 -16.23
CA ASN A 308 -19.50 -14.99 -15.00
C ASN A 308 -18.14 -14.31 -14.75
N ARG A 309 -17.36 -14.06 -15.80
CA ARG A 309 -16.09 -13.32 -15.70
C ARG A 309 -16.30 -11.87 -15.30
N LEU A 310 -17.27 -11.17 -15.90
CA LEU A 310 -17.61 -9.79 -15.56
C LEU A 310 -18.16 -9.68 -14.12
N ILE A 311 -19.03 -10.61 -13.72
CA ILE A 311 -19.49 -10.73 -12.34
C ILE A 311 -18.30 -10.91 -11.39
N GLY A 312 -17.41 -11.88 -11.66
CA GLY A 312 -16.22 -12.12 -10.85
C GLY A 312 -15.31 -10.90 -10.75
N MET A 313 -15.15 -10.14 -11.84
CA MET A 313 -14.41 -8.88 -11.83
C MET A 313 -15.10 -7.79 -11.01
N SER A 314 -16.42 -7.78 -10.94
CA SER A 314 -17.22 -6.82 -10.16
C SER A 314 -17.26 -7.18 -8.68
N VAL A 315 -17.30 -8.47 -8.36
CA VAL A 315 -17.42 -9.01 -6.99
C VAL A 315 -16.11 -9.06 -6.23
N GLY A 316 -14.96 -8.98 -6.90
CA GLY A 316 -13.63 -9.23 -6.33
C GLY A 316 -13.25 -8.43 -5.06
N ARG A 317 -13.98 -7.35 -4.74
CA ARG A 317 -13.86 -6.63 -3.47
C ARG A 317 -15.08 -6.75 -2.56
N VAL A 318 -16.15 -7.38 -3.02
CA VAL A 318 -17.44 -7.50 -2.27
C VAL A 318 -17.37 -8.57 -1.20
N THR A 319 -16.61 -9.63 -1.42
CA THR A 319 -16.41 -10.69 -0.43
C THR A 319 -15.87 -10.21 0.90
N LEU A 320 -15.37 -8.99 0.92
CA LEU A 320 -14.79 -8.34 2.10
C LEU A 320 -15.84 -7.63 2.97
N TRP A 321 -17.02 -7.39 2.42
CA TRP A 321 -18.15 -6.78 3.09
C TRP A 321 -19.26 -7.81 3.20
N ASN A 322 -19.86 -7.89 4.36
CA ASN A 322 -21.06 -8.71 4.47
C ASN A 322 -22.11 -8.15 3.51
N TYR A 323 -22.39 -8.87 2.43
CA TYR A 323 -23.26 -8.42 1.33
C TYR A 323 -24.62 -7.90 1.81
N HIS A 324 -25.13 -8.43 2.92
CA HIS A 324 -26.40 -8.03 3.51
C HIS A 324 -26.35 -6.66 4.19
N ASP A 325 -25.20 -6.25 4.73
CA ASP A 325 -25.07 -5.02 5.51
C ASP A 325 -24.79 -3.80 4.62
N TYR A 326 -24.37 -4.00 3.36
CA TYR A 326 -23.87 -2.92 2.50
C TYR A 326 -24.52 -2.90 1.12
N LYS A 327 -25.78 -3.30 1.04
CA LYS A 327 -26.55 -3.43 -0.23
C LYS A 327 -26.50 -2.23 -1.17
N ASN A 328 -26.25 -1.02 -0.69
CA ASN A 328 -26.61 0.16 -1.46
C ASN A 328 -25.46 1.11 -1.84
N VAL A 329 -24.26 1.06 -1.28
CA VAL A 329 -23.29 2.15 -1.51
C VAL A 329 -21.82 1.73 -1.60
N HIS A 330 -21.42 0.59 -1.08
CA HIS A 330 -20.00 0.36 -0.78
C HIS A 330 -19.34 -0.81 -1.52
N CYS A 331 -20.10 -1.55 -2.31
CA CYS A 331 -19.54 -2.67 -3.07
C CYS A 331 -19.40 -2.34 -4.56
N TRP A 332 -18.51 -3.05 -5.23
CA TRP A 332 -18.34 -2.94 -6.67
C TRP A 332 -19.64 -3.23 -7.44
N LEU A 333 -20.51 -4.13 -6.92
CA LEU A 333 -21.80 -4.44 -7.53
C LEU A 333 -22.75 -3.24 -7.53
N ALA A 334 -22.75 -2.39 -6.50
CA ALA A 334 -23.54 -1.16 -6.50
C ALA A 334 -22.98 -0.12 -7.48
N ALA A 335 -21.68 -0.16 -7.74
CA ALA A 335 -21.01 0.72 -8.68
C ALA A 335 -21.13 0.25 -10.15
N PHE A 336 -21.40 -1.04 -10.39
CA PHE A 336 -21.59 -1.64 -11.71
C PHE A 336 -22.97 -2.30 -11.77
N PRO A 337 -24.02 -1.58 -12.25
CA PRO A 337 -25.29 -2.21 -12.53
C PRO A 337 -25.07 -3.29 -13.60
N LEU A 338 -25.35 -4.52 -13.25
CA LEU A 338 -25.31 -5.68 -14.14
C LEU A 338 -26.61 -5.79 -14.92
#